data_d5ed75016d4bad8b3913a341f2cbe769
#
_entry.id   d5ed75016d4bad8b3913a341f2cbe769
#
_cell.length_a   1.000
_cell.length_b   1.000
_cell.length_c   1.000
_cell.angle_alpha   90.00
_cell.angle_beta   90.00
_cell.angle_gamma   90.00
#
_symmetry.space_group_name_H-M   'P 1'
#
loop_
_entity.id
_entity.type
_entity.pdbx_description
1 polymer ?
#
loop_
_entity_poly.entity_id
_entity_poly.type
_entity_poly.pdbx_seq_one_letter_code
_entity_poly.pdbx_strand_id
1 'polypeptide(L)'
;YLPVKSAVLDLDAVRASTSLPLVTPPVEIDGHKYVDGGVADSVPVEHVLEEAGFDRAVVIVTQDRSYEKKPYEFMPAARARYADYPYLLEAIETRHDRYNIQRMHLWKYEREGRALVVAPQKPVEVGHVEHDPAKLLDLYIQGRQEAKRLLGDIEAFVER
;
A
#
# COMPACT_ATOMS: atom_id res chain seq x y z
N TYR A 1 6.75 6.70 -10.60
CA TYR A 1 6.96 7.36 -9.29
C TYR A 1 7.24 8.85 -9.48
N LEU A 2 6.56 9.68 -8.71
CA LEU A 2 6.88 11.09 -8.58
C LEU A 2 7.55 11.29 -7.22
N PRO A 3 8.89 11.41 -7.14
CA PRO A 3 9.56 11.62 -5.87
C PRO A 3 9.28 13.04 -5.38
N VAL A 4 8.45 13.17 -4.35
CA VAL A 4 8.25 14.45 -3.66
C VAL A 4 9.32 14.58 -2.60
N LYS A 5 10.26 15.52 -2.79
CA LYS A 5 11.26 15.83 -1.75
C LYS A 5 10.54 16.34 -0.50
N SER A 6 10.91 15.82 0.66
CA SER A 6 10.27 16.16 1.94
C SER A 6 10.24 17.67 2.26
N ALA A 7 11.14 18.46 1.68
CA ALA A 7 11.16 19.93 1.77
C ALA A 7 10.05 20.62 0.94
N VAL A 8 9.33 19.89 0.10
CA VAL A 8 8.29 20.41 -0.83
C VAL A 8 6.99 19.60 -0.66
N LEU A 9 6.83 18.90 0.46
CA LEU A 9 5.60 18.15 0.74
C LEU A 9 4.46 19.14 0.99
N ASP A 10 3.64 19.38 -0.02
CA ASP A 10 2.43 20.16 0.13
C ASP A 10 1.20 19.28 0.38
N LEU A 11 0.10 19.92 0.77
CA LEU A 11 -1.15 19.21 1.07
C LEU A 11 -1.74 18.54 -0.18
N ASP A 12 -1.49 19.07 -1.37
CA ASP A 12 -2.02 18.50 -2.60
C ASP A 12 -1.31 17.20 -2.98
N ALA A 13 0.00 17.09 -2.72
CA ALA A 13 0.72 15.83 -2.87
C ALA A 13 0.18 14.74 -1.91
N VAL A 14 -0.09 15.11 -0.65
CA VAL A 14 -0.71 14.19 0.33
C VAL A 14 -2.12 13.79 -0.11
N ARG A 15 -2.94 14.74 -0.55
CA ARG A 15 -4.29 14.47 -1.06
C ARG A 15 -4.25 13.56 -2.28
N ALA A 16 -3.35 13.82 -3.22
CA ALA A 16 -3.16 13.00 -4.41
C ALA A 16 -2.84 11.55 -4.05
N SER A 17 -1.89 11.35 -3.11
CA SER A 17 -1.45 10.03 -2.68
C SER A 17 -2.51 9.20 -1.95
N THR A 18 -3.61 9.83 -1.54
CA THR A 18 -4.77 9.18 -0.86
C THR A 18 -6.06 9.23 -1.68
N SER A 19 -6.00 9.70 -2.93
CA SER A 19 -7.18 9.85 -3.80
C SER A 19 -7.57 8.54 -4.46
N LEU A 20 -8.36 7.72 -3.75
CA LEU A 20 -8.85 6.44 -4.25
C LEU A 20 -9.86 6.64 -5.40
N PRO A 21 -9.67 5.96 -6.55
CA PRO A 21 -10.66 5.98 -7.64
C PRO A 21 -12.06 5.59 -7.16
N LEU A 22 -13.08 6.26 -7.69
CA LEU A 22 -14.51 6.18 -7.35
C LEU A 22 -14.89 6.70 -5.96
N VAL A 23 -13.94 6.87 -5.03
CA VAL A 23 -14.21 7.36 -3.66
C VAL A 23 -13.97 8.87 -3.61
N THR A 24 -12.84 9.33 -4.15
CA THR A 24 -12.47 10.74 -4.20
C THR A 24 -12.12 11.17 -5.62
N PRO A 25 -12.30 12.46 -5.97
CA PRO A 25 -11.85 12.95 -7.27
C PRO A 25 -10.32 12.94 -7.37
N PRO A 26 -9.77 12.75 -8.58
CA PRO A 26 -8.34 12.96 -8.82
C PRO A 26 -7.91 14.37 -8.40
N VAL A 27 -6.68 14.48 -7.90
CA VAL A 27 -6.07 15.77 -7.55
C VAL A 27 -5.25 16.28 -8.73
N GLU A 28 -5.42 17.54 -9.09
CA GLU A 28 -4.65 18.17 -10.15
C GLU A 28 -3.47 18.93 -9.53
N ILE A 29 -2.25 18.64 -10.02
CA ILE A 29 -1.01 19.30 -9.63
C ILE A 29 -0.26 19.60 -10.95
N ASP A 30 0.09 20.85 -11.17
CA ASP A 30 0.82 21.33 -12.36
C ASP A 30 0.19 20.85 -13.69
N GLY A 31 -1.14 20.86 -13.78
CA GLY A 31 -1.90 20.44 -14.97
C GLY A 31 -2.00 18.93 -15.19
N HIS A 32 -1.48 18.12 -14.27
CA HIS A 32 -1.57 16.66 -14.30
C HIS A 32 -2.53 16.15 -13.23
N LYS A 33 -3.28 15.09 -13.55
CA LYS A 33 -4.22 14.44 -12.63
C LYS A 33 -3.58 13.24 -11.96
N TYR A 34 -3.65 13.20 -10.64
CA TYR A 34 -3.10 12.15 -9.80
C TYR A 34 -4.19 11.43 -9.03
N VAL A 35 -3.97 10.15 -8.80
CA VAL A 35 -4.76 9.27 -7.92
C VAL A 35 -3.83 8.56 -6.96
N ASP A 36 -4.38 7.85 -5.97
CA ASP A 36 -3.65 7.05 -4.99
C ASP A 36 -2.58 6.16 -5.65
N GLY A 37 -1.34 6.28 -5.19
CA GLY A 37 -0.20 5.53 -5.70
C GLY A 37 -0.35 4.01 -5.56
N GLY A 38 -1.11 3.55 -4.56
CA GLY A 38 -1.44 2.15 -4.38
C GLY A 38 -2.34 1.55 -5.46
N VAL A 39 -2.83 2.35 -6.42
CA VAL A 39 -3.47 1.83 -7.65
C VAL A 39 -2.44 1.23 -8.59
N ALA A 40 -1.27 1.86 -8.70
CA ALA A 40 -0.18 1.41 -9.57
C ALA A 40 0.79 0.47 -8.83
N ASP A 41 1.18 0.84 -7.60
CA ASP A 41 2.11 0.08 -6.78
C ASP A 41 1.68 0.13 -5.30
N SER A 42 1.07 -0.96 -4.83
CA SER A 42 0.52 -1.02 -3.47
C SER A 42 1.57 -1.40 -2.40
N VAL A 43 2.63 -2.11 -2.79
CA VAL A 43 3.72 -2.57 -1.91
C VAL A 43 5.06 -2.33 -2.62
N PRO A 44 5.58 -1.09 -2.62
CA PRO A 44 6.70 -0.66 -3.46
C PRO A 44 8.07 -1.17 -2.97
N VAL A 45 8.16 -2.39 -2.49
CA VAL A 45 9.39 -2.97 -1.94
C VAL A 45 10.47 -3.16 -3.02
N GLU A 46 10.08 -3.53 -4.24
CA GLU A 46 11.01 -3.68 -5.37
C GLU A 46 11.60 -2.33 -5.77
N HIS A 47 10.76 -1.28 -5.85
CA HIS A 47 11.25 0.07 -6.11
C HIS A 47 12.28 0.50 -5.07
N VAL A 48 12.02 0.25 -3.78
CA VAL A 48 12.95 0.62 -2.70
C VAL A 48 14.27 -0.14 -2.80
N LEU A 49 14.22 -1.45 -3.02
CA LEU A 49 15.42 -2.31 -2.95
C LEU A 49 16.20 -2.37 -4.26
N GLU A 50 15.53 -2.30 -5.43
CA GLU A 50 16.18 -2.51 -6.72
C GLU A 50 16.44 -1.20 -7.49
N GLU A 51 15.55 -0.20 -7.35
CA GLU A 51 15.66 1.05 -8.11
C GLU A 51 16.21 2.20 -7.26
N ALA A 52 15.75 2.36 -6.02
CA ALA A 52 16.22 3.41 -5.11
C ALA A 52 17.55 3.06 -4.44
N GLY A 53 18.02 1.81 -4.54
CA GLY A 53 19.36 1.39 -4.12
C GLY A 53 19.51 1.19 -2.61
N PHE A 54 18.42 0.94 -1.88
CA PHE A 54 18.52 0.56 -0.47
C PHE A 54 18.81 -0.94 -0.34
N ASP A 55 19.74 -1.28 0.54
CA ASP A 55 20.10 -2.68 0.78
C ASP A 55 18.99 -3.45 1.49
N ARG A 56 18.26 -2.77 2.38
CA ARG A 56 17.22 -3.37 3.24
C ARG A 56 16.04 -2.44 3.45
N ALA A 57 14.87 -3.05 3.74
CA ALA A 57 13.63 -2.32 4.02
C ALA A 57 12.86 -2.95 5.18
N VAL A 58 12.33 -2.13 6.09
CA VAL A 58 11.27 -2.54 7.00
C VAL A 58 9.93 -2.25 6.33
N VAL A 59 9.12 -3.29 6.12
CA VAL A 59 7.86 -3.20 5.38
C VAL A 59 6.71 -3.51 6.32
N ILE A 60 5.81 -2.54 6.51
CA ILE A 60 4.61 -2.70 7.32
C ILE A 60 3.43 -2.91 6.39
N VAL A 61 2.79 -4.08 6.47
CA VAL A 61 1.60 -4.40 5.68
C VAL A 61 0.36 -4.47 6.57
N THR A 62 -0.78 -4.06 6.03
CA THR A 62 -2.05 -3.98 6.75
C THR A 62 -2.87 -5.26 6.67
N GLN A 63 -2.43 -6.23 5.88
CA GLN A 63 -3.09 -7.52 5.69
C GLN A 63 -2.17 -8.65 6.18
N ASP A 64 -2.78 -9.70 6.73
CA ASP A 64 -2.08 -10.90 7.18
C ASP A 64 -1.36 -11.65 6.04
N ARG A 65 -0.54 -12.63 6.40
CA ARG A 65 0.29 -13.37 5.42
C ARG A 65 -0.51 -14.20 4.42
N SER A 66 -1.72 -14.62 4.78
CA SER A 66 -2.59 -15.44 3.92
C SER A 66 -3.48 -14.65 2.99
N TYR A 67 -3.53 -13.32 3.16
CA TYR A 67 -4.39 -12.45 2.37
C TYR A 67 -4.04 -12.49 0.89
N GLU A 68 -5.06 -12.65 0.06
CA GLU A 68 -5.01 -12.56 -1.39
C GLU A 68 -6.04 -11.53 -1.88
N LYS A 69 -5.55 -10.53 -2.59
CA LYS A 69 -6.40 -9.49 -3.14
C LYS A 69 -7.26 -10.04 -4.27
N LYS A 70 -8.56 -9.75 -4.22
CA LYS A 70 -9.53 -10.14 -5.24
C LYS A 70 -9.69 -9.07 -6.33
N PRO A 71 -10.20 -9.44 -7.51
CA PRO A 71 -10.55 -8.48 -8.56
C PRO A 71 -11.46 -7.37 -8.04
N TYR A 72 -11.34 -6.19 -8.65
CA TYR A 72 -12.12 -5.02 -8.24
C TYR A 72 -13.60 -5.17 -8.66
N GLU A 73 -14.50 -5.24 -7.71
CA GLU A 73 -15.92 -5.52 -7.95
C GLU A 73 -16.64 -4.38 -8.69
N PHE A 74 -16.18 -3.13 -8.55
CA PHE A 74 -16.81 -1.96 -9.16
C PHE A 74 -16.23 -1.58 -10.53
N MET A 75 -15.66 -2.55 -11.28
CA MET A 75 -15.13 -2.30 -12.63
C MET A 75 -16.12 -1.67 -13.61
N PRO A 76 -17.41 -2.05 -13.64
CA PRO A 76 -18.38 -1.37 -14.52
C PRO A 76 -18.51 0.14 -14.23
N ALA A 77 -18.53 0.52 -12.97
CA ALA A 77 -18.55 1.94 -12.58
C ALA A 77 -17.24 2.65 -12.91
N ALA A 78 -16.11 1.98 -12.71
CA ALA A 78 -14.79 2.53 -13.08
C ALA A 78 -14.71 2.78 -14.59
N ARG A 79 -15.14 1.86 -15.42
CA ARG A 79 -15.18 2.00 -16.89
C ARG A 79 -16.06 3.17 -17.34
N ALA A 80 -17.23 3.34 -16.71
CA ALA A 80 -18.13 4.47 -17.01
C ALA A 80 -17.52 5.82 -16.60
N ARG A 81 -16.81 5.86 -15.43
CA ARG A 81 -16.29 7.11 -14.86
C ARG A 81 -14.96 7.55 -15.48
N TYR A 82 -14.13 6.59 -15.91
CA TYR A 82 -12.76 6.82 -16.39
C TYR A 82 -12.53 6.36 -17.82
N ALA A 83 -13.58 6.43 -18.67
CA ALA A 83 -13.50 6.02 -20.08
C ALA A 83 -12.36 6.69 -20.85
N ASP A 84 -12.07 7.95 -20.54
CA ASP A 84 -11.00 8.74 -21.18
C ASP A 84 -9.59 8.44 -20.60
N TYR A 85 -9.47 7.53 -19.65
CA TYR A 85 -8.21 7.20 -18.96
C TYR A 85 -7.91 5.70 -19.05
N PRO A 86 -7.57 5.17 -20.24
CA PRO A 86 -7.40 3.72 -20.46
C PRO A 86 -6.32 3.09 -19.57
N TYR A 87 -5.20 3.78 -19.35
CA TYR A 87 -4.13 3.29 -18.47
C TYR A 87 -4.54 3.24 -16.99
N LEU A 88 -5.39 4.16 -16.54
CA LEU A 88 -5.95 4.10 -15.20
C LEU A 88 -6.90 2.90 -15.05
N LEU A 89 -7.74 2.64 -16.06
CA LEU A 89 -8.62 1.49 -16.08
C LEU A 89 -7.85 0.18 -16.04
N GLU A 90 -6.81 0.04 -16.86
CA GLU A 90 -5.91 -1.12 -16.83
C GLU A 90 -5.25 -1.27 -15.45
N ALA A 91 -4.78 -0.16 -14.87
CA ALA A 91 -4.18 -0.16 -13.54
C ALA A 91 -5.15 -0.62 -12.45
N ILE A 92 -6.42 -0.25 -12.51
CA ILE A 92 -7.45 -0.70 -11.58
C ILE A 92 -7.79 -2.18 -11.79
N GLU A 93 -7.96 -2.60 -13.05
CA GLU A 93 -8.35 -3.96 -13.42
C GLU A 93 -7.29 -4.99 -13.02
N THR A 94 -6.01 -4.69 -13.27
CA THR A 94 -4.89 -5.59 -12.97
C THR A 94 -4.29 -5.40 -11.56
N ARG A 95 -4.86 -4.49 -10.75
CA ARG A 95 -4.33 -4.18 -9.41
C ARG A 95 -4.21 -5.39 -8.51
N HIS A 96 -5.18 -6.30 -8.56
CA HIS A 96 -5.20 -7.49 -7.71
C HIS A 96 -4.04 -8.44 -8.04
N ASP A 97 -3.78 -8.69 -9.32
CA ASP A 97 -2.66 -9.54 -9.74
C ASP A 97 -1.32 -8.94 -9.35
N ARG A 98 -1.12 -7.65 -9.65
CA ARG A 98 0.11 -6.93 -9.25
C ARG A 98 0.34 -6.94 -7.75
N TYR A 99 -0.70 -6.65 -6.98
CA TYR A 99 -0.61 -6.70 -5.52
C TYR A 99 -0.17 -8.08 -5.02
N ASN A 100 -0.76 -9.15 -5.55
CA ASN A 100 -0.43 -10.51 -5.13
C ASN A 100 1.01 -10.89 -5.53
N ILE A 101 1.46 -10.47 -6.71
CA ILE A 101 2.86 -10.63 -7.15
C ILE A 101 3.82 -9.85 -6.24
N GLN A 102 3.53 -8.58 -5.94
CA GLN A 102 4.33 -7.77 -5.03
C GLN A 102 4.47 -8.41 -3.64
N ARG A 103 3.40 -9.03 -3.13
CA ARG A 103 3.46 -9.78 -1.88
C ARG A 103 4.34 -11.02 -1.98
N MET A 104 4.30 -11.75 -3.09
CA MET A 104 5.22 -12.88 -3.32
C MET A 104 6.68 -12.42 -3.30
N HIS A 105 6.99 -11.28 -3.94
CA HIS A 105 8.34 -10.69 -3.93
C HIS A 105 8.72 -10.19 -2.53
N LEU A 106 7.80 -9.58 -1.78
CA LEU A 106 8.03 -9.19 -0.39
C LEU A 106 8.45 -10.37 0.48
N TRP A 107 7.75 -11.51 0.38
CA TRP A 107 8.10 -12.73 1.12
C TRP A 107 9.41 -13.36 0.64
N LYS A 108 9.79 -13.17 -0.62
CA LYS A 108 11.11 -13.55 -1.12
C LYS A 108 12.19 -12.68 -0.48
N TYR A 109 12.07 -11.37 -0.50
CA TYR A 109 13.04 -10.46 0.13
C TYR A 109 13.18 -10.66 1.64
N GLU A 110 12.08 -11.02 2.31
CA GLU A 110 12.13 -11.37 3.73
C GLU A 110 12.99 -12.63 3.97
N ARG A 111 12.80 -13.70 3.15
CA ARG A 111 13.64 -14.91 3.25
C ARG A 111 15.12 -14.67 2.93
N GLU A 112 15.39 -13.72 2.07
CA GLU A 112 16.75 -13.29 1.70
C GLU A 112 17.40 -12.36 2.76
N GLY A 113 16.65 -11.95 3.79
CA GLY A 113 17.11 -11.04 4.83
C GLY A 113 17.25 -9.58 4.35
N ARG A 114 16.65 -9.23 3.21
CA ARG A 114 16.59 -7.87 2.66
C ARG A 114 15.35 -7.10 3.09
N ALA A 115 14.30 -7.78 3.53
CA ALA A 115 13.14 -7.15 4.13
C ALA A 115 12.85 -7.72 5.52
N LEU A 116 12.40 -6.87 6.45
CA LEU A 116 11.76 -7.27 7.69
C LEU A 116 10.29 -6.86 7.60
N VAL A 117 9.38 -7.84 7.73
CA VAL A 117 7.96 -7.61 7.49
C VAL A 117 7.19 -7.61 8.80
N VAL A 118 6.51 -6.48 9.06
CA VAL A 118 5.51 -6.34 10.12
C VAL A 118 4.14 -6.56 9.50
N ALA A 119 3.46 -7.64 9.90
CA ALA A 119 2.15 -8.03 9.35
C ALA A 119 1.21 -8.49 10.47
N PRO A 120 -0.12 -8.30 10.32
CA PRO A 120 -1.09 -8.89 11.23
C PRO A 120 -0.90 -10.40 11.37
N GLN A 121 -1.05 -10.92 12.59
CA GLN A 121 -0.92 -12.36 12.88
C GLN A 121 -2.16 -13.16 12.45
N LYS A 122 -3.29 -12.48 12.28
CA LYS A 122 -4.58 -13.06 11.93
C LYS A 122 -5.21 -12.26 10.78
N PRO A 123 -6.13 -12.86 10.02
CA PRO A 123 -6.92 -12.15 9.03
C PRO A 123 -7.58 -10.90 9.61
N VAL A 124 -7.51 -9.80 8.84
CA VAL A 124 -8.11 -8.53 9.23
C VAL A 124 -9.57 -8.52 8.78
N GLU A 125 -10.49 -8.48 9.74
CA GLU A 125 -11.93 -8.50 9.51
C GLU A 125 -12.58 -7.11 9.37
N VAL A 126 -11.75 -6.07 9.29
CA VAL A 126 -12.19 -4.67 9.15
C VAL A 126 -12.22 -4.29 7.68
N GLY A 127 -13.38 -3.84 7.20
CA GLY A 127 -13.56 -3.38 5.81
C GLY A 127 -12.98 -1.98 5.57
N HIS A 128 -12.99 -1.54 4.29
CA HIS A 128 -12.48 -0.21 3.90
C HIS A 128 -13.29 0.94 4.51
N VAL A 129 -14.56 0.70 4.87
CA VAL A 129 -15.46 1.66 5.50
C VAL A 129 -16.04 0.98 6.74
N GLU A 130 -15.28 0.96 7.83
CA GLU A 130 -15.73 0.43 9.11
C GLU A 130 -16.14 1.58 10.01
N HIS A 131 -17.30 1.45 10.66
CA HIS A 131 -17.84 2.45 11.59
C HIS A 131 -17.95 1.94 13.02
N ASP A 132 -17.67 0.66 13.27
CA ASP A 132 -17.67 0.11 14.62
C ASP A 132 -16.40 0.50 15.38
N PRO A 133 -16.49 1.37 16.39
CA PRO A 133 -15.32 1.83 17.12
C PRO A 133 -14.64 0.70 17.92
N ALA A 134 -15.37 -0.35 18.32
CA ALA A 134 -14.79 -1.46 19.05
C ALA A 134 -13.87 -2.29 18.14
N LYS A 135 -14.30 -2.57 16.91
CA LYS A 135 -13.47 -3.25 15.90
C LYS A 135 -12.22 -2.45 15.54
N LEU A 136 -12.38 -1.13 15.36
CA LEU A 136 -11.25 -0.24 15.06
C LEU A 136 -10.25 -0.18 16.21
N LEU A 137 -10.74 -0.13 17.46
CA LEU A 137 -9.87 -0.14 18.64
C LEU A 137 -9.13 -1.48 18.78
N ASP A 138 -9.83 -2.59 18.56
CA ASP A 138 -9.20 -3.92 18.62
C ASP A 138 -8.08 -4.06 17.58
N LEU A 139 -8.33 -3.66 16.33
CA LEU A 139 -7.32 -3.65 15.28
C LEU A 139 -6.12 -2.76 15.64
N TYR A 140 -6.37 -1.58 16.22
CA TYR A 140 -5.30 -0.70 16.70
C TYR A 140 -4.45 -1.35 17.78
N ILE A 141 -5.09 -2.02 18.76
CA ILE A 141 -4.39 -2.72 19.84
C ILE A 141 -3.54 -3.87 19.27
N GLN A 142 -4.08 -4.65 18.32
CA GLN A 142 -3.35 -5.72 17.66
C GLN A 142 -2.10 -5.18 16.93
N GLY A 143 -2.23 -4.10 16.17
CA GLY A 143 -1.09 -3.46 15.50
C GLY A 143 -0.02 -2.97 16.47
N ARG A 144 -0.41 -2.37 17.59
CA ARG A 144 0.53 -1.95 18.64
C ARG A 144 1.25 -3.14 19.31
N GLN A 145 0.53 -4.21 19.56
CA GLN A 145 1.12 -5.43 20.17
C GLN A 145 2.14 -6.06 19.21
N GLU A 146 1.82 -6.15 17.93
CA GLU A 146 2.71 -6.69 16.92
C GLU A 146 3.98 -5.83 16.76
N ALA A 147 3.84 -4.52 16.69
CA ALA A 147 4.97 -3.59 16.62
C ALA A 147 5.89 -3.73 17.87
N LYS A 148 5.31 -3.83 19.07
CA LYS A 148 6.09 -4.04 20.29
C LYS A 148 6.81 -5.38 20.32
N ARG A 149 6.16 -6.44 19.83
CA ARG A 149 6.75 -7.78 19.75
C ARG A 149 8.00 -7.80 18.86
N LEU A 150 7.98 -7.06 17.75
CA LEU A 150 9.04 -7.03 16.75
C LEU A 150 10.05 -5.89 16.96
N LEU A 151 9.86 -5.02 17.95
CA LEU A 151 10.68 -3.81 18.09
C LEU A 151 12.18 -4.11 18.15
N GLY A 152 12.60 -5.08 18.96
CA GLY A 152 14.01 -5.48 19.06
C GLY A 152 14.57 -6.08 17.75
N ASP A 153 13.74 -6.84 17.02
CA ASP A 153 14.13 -7.38 15.72
C ASP A 153 14.28 -6.26 14.68
N ILE A 154 13.39 -5.26 14.71
CA ILE A 154 13.46 -4.09 13.83
C ILE A 154 14.73 -3.28 14.11
N GLU A 155 15.02 -2.97 15.38
CA GLU A 155 16.23 -2.26 15.80
C GLU A 155 17.48 -2.99 15.32
N ALA A 156 17.59 -4.28 15.62
CA ALA A 156 18.73 -5.10 15.20
C ALA A 156 18.84 -5.23 13.66
N PHE A 157 17.73 -5.17 12.93
CA PHE A 157 17.71 -5.24 11.47
C PHE A 157 18.19 -3.95 10.82
N VAL A 158 17.85 -2.79 11.40
CA VAL A 158 18.25 -1.46 10.88
C VAL A 158 19.70 -1.13 11.21
N GLU A 159 20.23 -1.62 12.32
CA GLU A 159 21.61 -1.35 12.76
C GLU A 159 22.69 -2.20 12.05
N ARG A 160 22.30 -3.23 11.32
CA ARG A 160 23.21 -4.09 10.52
C ARG A 160 23.65 -3.42 9.22
#